data_2ddf297b51de61554b224f3e36efeb03
#
_entry.id   2ddf297b51de61554b224f3e36efeb03
#
_cell.length_a   1.000
_cell.length_b   1.000
_cell.length_c   1.000
_cell.angle_alpha   90.00
_cell.angle_beta   90.00
_cell.angle_gamma   90.00
#
_symmetry.space_group_name_H-M   'P 1'
#
loop_
_entity.id
_entity.type
_entity.pdbx_description
1 polymer ?
#
loop_
_entity_poly.entity_id
_entity_poly.type
_entity_poly.pdbx_seq_one_letter_code
_entity_poly.pdbx_strand_id
1 'polypeptide(L)'
;MSNLIALTPENYYSQEANMQYVSVSQYKDFNGTTGKLGCEAYAMAKLRGEVEEVSTTPLLVGSYVDAYFEGTLPTFSAQHPEIFSSRGKTAGELKAEYKQASAMIDRAEKDKVFMQYMAGDKQVIMTGEINGIPVKIKIDSCDGKRITDLKTVKSVTETFYAKDLGQRLNFCEWWGYDLQGAVYREIYRQNTGKLLPFYICAISKDKTSTGNIPHPRIKVIEIPPMVMDEKLAEFQSNIIKVQRLKDGEIEPLRCEVCDYCADTEVLDGPISMDMLMGEI
;
A
#
# COMPACT_ATOMS: atom_id res chain seq x y z
N MET A 1 -14.01 2.59 27.47
CA MET A 1 -13.79 2.86 26.02
C MET A 1 -12.67 3.87 25.96
N SER A 2 -11.50 3.48 25.42
CA SER A 2 -10.42 4.43 25.15
C SER A 2 -10.94 5.48 24.17
N ASN A 3 -10.70 6.75 24.47
CA ASN A 3 -11.09 7.84 23.57
C ASN A 3 -10.19 7.78 22.34
N LEU A 4 -10.70 7.26 21.21
CA LEU A 4 -9.98 7.23 19.96
C LEU A 4 -9.73 8.66 19.48
N ILE A 5 -8.52 8.95 18.97
CA ILE A 5 -8.21 10.26 18.39
C ILE A 5 -9.01 10.48 17.12
N ALA A 6 -9.48 11.70 16.91
CA ALA A 6 -10.06 12.10 15.63
C ALA A 6 -8.94 12.20 14.58
N LEU A 7 -9.13 11.53 13.44
CA LEU A 7 -8.14 11.52 12.37
C LEU A 7 -8.27 12.74 11.46
N THR A 8 -7.13 13.34 11.15
CA THR A 8 -6.95 14.43 10.19
C THR A 8 -5.86 14.05 9.18
N PRO A 9 -5.69 14.77 8.06
CA PRO A 9 -4.57 14.54 7.15
C PRO A 9 -3.19 14.58 7.84
N GLU A 10 -3.03 15.44 8.84
CA GLU A 10 -1.77 15.68 9.55
C GLU A 10 -1.41 14.53 10.50
N ASN A 11 -2.42 13.89 11.13
CA ASN A 11 -2.16 12.83 12.11
C ASN A 11 -2.45 11.42 11.61
N TYR A 12 -2.99 11.25 10.39
CA TYR A 12 -3.39 9.94 9.87
C TYR A 12 -2.27 8.89 9.95
N TYR A 13 -1.02 9.29 9.73
CA TYR A 13 0.15 8.41 9.79
C TYR A 13 0.92 8.50 11.11
N SER A 14 0.43 9.25 12.10
CA SER A 14 1.09 9.33 13.39
C SER A 14 1.17 7.96 14.09
N GLN A 15 2.18 7.77 14.93
CA GLN A 15 2.33 6.55 15.71
C GLN A 15 1.09 6.31 16.58
N GLU A 16 0.53 7.36 17.19
CA GLU A 16 -0.69 7.28 18.00
C GLU A 16 -1.87 6.76 17.17
N ALA A 17 -2.11 7.32 15.97
CA ALA A 17 -3.15 6.85 15.09
C ALA A 17 -2.90 5.39 14.63
N ASN A 18 -1.64 5.04 14.37
CA ASN A 18 -1.26 3.69 13.97
C ASN A 18 -1.43 2.68 15.12
N MET A 19 -1.26 3.09 16.37
CA MET A 19 -1.53 2.23 17.52
C MET A 19 -3.03 2.06 17.80
N GLN A 20 -3.85 3.09 17.62
CA GLN A 20 -5.28 3.04 17.93
C GLN A 20 -6.12 2.42 16.82
N TYR A 21 -5.71 2.54 15.56
CA TYR A 21 -6.44 2.03 14.41
C TYR A 21 -5.64 1.02 13.63
N VAL A 22 -6.30 0.07 12.99
CA VAL A 22 -5.71 -0.82 12.00
C VAL A 22 -5.98 -0.25 10.60
N SER A 23 -4.96 -0.11 9.76
CA SER A 23 -5.10 0.15 8.33
C SER A 23 -4.83 -1.13 7.52
N VAL A 24 -5.25 -1.14 6.25
CA VAL A 24 -4.97 -2.29 5.36
C VAL A 24 -3.46 -2.48 5.15
N SER A 25 -2.68 -1.40 5.09
CA SER A 25 -1.21 -1.51 4.98
C SER A 25 -0.59 -2.17 6.21
N GLN A 26 -1.01 -1.77 7.42
CA GLN A 26 -0.59 -2.44 8.65
C GLN A 26 -0.99 -3.93 8.65
N TYR A 27 -2.25 -4.22 8.34
CA TYR A 27 -2.72 -5.61 8.26
C TYR A 27 -1.83 -6.45 7.33
N LYS A 28 -1.45 -5.89 6.16
CA LYS A 28 -0.54 -6.57 5.22
C LYS A 28 0.89 -6.71 5.76
N ASP A 29 1.37 -5.81 6.60
CA ASP A 29 2.68 -5.96 7.24
C ASP A 29 2.68 -7.14 8.22
N PHE A 30 1.57 -7.39 8.93
CA PHE A 30 1.42 -8.55 9.82
C PHE A 30 1.18 -9.86 9.06
N ASN A 31 0.20 -9.87 8.15
CA ASN A 31 -0.29 -11.11 7.54
C ASN A 31 0.33 -11.40 6.15
N GLY A 32 0.96 -10.39 5.55
CA GLY A 32 1.47 -10.48 4.19
C GLY A 32 0.38 -10.34 3.11
N THR A 33 0.79 -10.60 1.91
CA THR A 33 -0.03 -10.83 0.70
C THR A 33 0.58 -12.01 -0.03
N THR A 34 -0.04 -12.48 -1.11
CA THR A 34 0.59 -13.53 -1.92
C THR A 34 1.97 -13.12 -2.46
N GLY A 35 2.18 -11.82 -2.67
CA GLY A 35 3.43 -11.27 -3.22
C GLY A 35 4.43 -10.74 -2.20
N LYS A 36 4.06 -10.67 -0.94
CA LYS A 36 4.93 -10.15 0.13
C LYS A 36 4.66 -10.91 1.42
N LEU A 37 5.70 -11.52 1.97
CA LEU A 37 5.60 -12.17 3.27
C LEU A 37 5.32 -11.13 4.37
N GLY A 38 4.40 -11.45 5.27
CA GLY A 38 4.18 -10.70 6.50
C GLY A 38 5.20 -11.09 7.57
N CYS A 39 5.46 -10.15 8.50
CA CYS A 39 6.30 -10.42 9.66
C CYS A 39 5.75 -9.67 10.87
N GLU A 40 5.22 -10.40 11.84
CA GLU A 40 4.61 -9.79 13.04
C GLU A 40 5.64 -9.01 13.86
N ALA A 41 6.85 -9.54 14.02
CA ALA A 41 7.93 -8.87 14.75
C ALA A 41 8.31 -7.54 14.07
N TYR A 42 8.50 -7.54 12.76
CA TYR A 42 8.80 -6.33 12.00
C TYR A 42 7.64 -5.31 12.05
N ALA A 43 6.41 -5.78 11.87
CA ALA A 43 5.23 -4.93 11.92
C ALA A 43 5.07 -4.24 13.28
N MET A 44 5.31 -4.97 14.39
CA MET A 44 5.30 -4.41 15.73
C MET A 44 6.44 -3.42 15.98
N ALA A 45 7.66 -3.74 15.51
CA ALA A 45 8.81 -2.83 15.62
C ALA A 45 8.55 -1.50 14.90
N LYS A 46 7.93 -1.54 13.70
CA LYS A 46 7.46 -0.33 12.99
C LYS A 46 6.45 0.46 13.82
N LEU A 47 5.44 -0.19 14.36
CA LEU A 47 4.41 0.47 15.18
C LEU A 47 4.98 1.11 16.44
N ARG A 48 6.02 0.52 17.04
CA ARG A 48 6.71 1.06 18.20
C ARG A 48 7.73 2.18 17.86
N GLY A 49 7.99 2.40 16.57
CA GLY A 49 9.00 3.36 16.12
C GLY A 49 10.44 2.88 16.34
N GLU A 50 10.65 1.58 16.49
CA GLU A 50 11.96 0.95 16.67
C GLU A 50 12.71 0.82 15.34
N VAL A 51 11.99 0.91 14.22
CA VAL A 51 12.52 0.83 12.86
C VAL A 51 12.08 2.04 12.06
N GLU A 52 13.04 2.74 11.47
CA GLU A 52 12.75 3.82 10.52
C GLU A 52 12.34 3.22 9.16
N GLU A 53 11.21 3.67 8.63
CA GLU A 53 10.85 3.36 7.25
C GLU A 53 11.74 4.12 6.28
N VAL A 54 12.63 3.39 5.62
CA VAL A 54 13.47 3.98 4.57
C VAL A 54 12.60 4.24 3.35
N SER A 55 12.45 5.52 2.99
CA SER A 55 11.77 5.90 1.76
C SER A 55 12.60 5.46 0.55
N THR A 56 12.11 4.45 -0.16
CA THR A 56 12.77 3.97 -1.38
C THR A 56 12.36 4.80 -2.59
N THR A 57 13.23 4.87 -3.61
CA THR A 57 12.89 5.57 -4.88
C THR A 57 11.55 5.11 -5.48
N PRO A 58 11.20 3.81 -5.52
CA PRO A 58 9.89 3.38 -6.01
C PRO A 58 8.71 3.93 -5.22
N LEU A 59 8.83 4.06 -3.89
CA LEU A 59 7.80 4.65 -3.03
C LEU A 59 7.67 6.15 -3.29
N LEU A 60 8.78 6.89 -3.33
CA LEU A 60 8.78 8.32 -3.64
C LEU A 60 8.21 8.63 -5.03
N VAL A 61 8.47 7.78 -6.03
CA VAL A 61 7.84 7.89 -7.35
C VAL A 61 6.32 7.71 -7.27
N GLY A 62 5.85 6.77 -6.45
CA GLY A 62 4.42 6.62 -6.15
C GLY A 62 3.85 7.90 -5.53
N SER A 63 4.46 8.35 -4.44
CA SER A 63 4.03 9.57 -3.72
C SER A 63 4.07 10.83 -4.60
N TYR A 64 5.00 10.93 -5.54
CA TYR A 64 5.05 12.03 -6.53
C TYR A 64 3.81 12.03 -7.44
N VAL A 65 3.41 10.86 -7.93
CA VAL A 65 2.20 10.72 -8.76
C VAL A 65 0.95 10.97 -7.93
N ASP A 66 0.87 10.42 -6.72
CA ASP A 66 -0.23 10.65 -5.78
C ASP A 66 -0.39 12.15 -5.48
N ALA A 67 0.71 12.84 -5.13
CA ALA A 67 0.70 14.28 -4.86
C ALA A 67 0.20 15.12 -6.05
N TYR A 68 0.46 14.68 -7.28
CA TYR A 68 -0.10 15.35 -8.45
C TYR A 68 -1.64 15.25 -8.48
N PHE A 69 -2.19 14.04 -8.35
CA PHE A 69 -3.64 13.82 -8.38
C PHE A 69 -4.37 14.38 -7.15
N GLU A 70 -3.66 14.59 -6.05
CA GLU A 70 -4.14 15.29 -4.85
C GLU A 70 -4.10 16.82 -4.99
N GLY A 71 -3.36 17.36 -5.97
CA GLY A 71 -3.12 18.78 -6.12
C GLY A 71 -2.05 19.35 -5.17
N THR A 72 -1.25 18.49 -4.55
CA THR A 72 -0.22 18.86 -3.54
C THR A 72 1.21 18.77 -4.08
N LEU A 73 1.41 18.49 -5.37
CA LEU A 73 2.73 18.29 -5.98
C LEU A 73 3.73 19.41 -5.71
N PRO A 74 3.37 20.71 -5.71
CA PRO A 74 4.32 21.79 -5.36
C PRO A 74 4.86 21.67 -3.94
N THR A 75 4.00 21.34 -2.96
CA THR A 75 4.37 21.12 -1.56
C THR A 75 5.26 19.88 -1.43
N PHE A 76 4.88 18.77 -2.06
CA PHE A 76 5.69 17.56 -2.12
C PHE A 76 7.10 17.85 -2.68
N SER A 77 7.19 18.55 -3.78
CA SER A 77 8.46 18.89 -4.43
C SER A 77 9.36 19.77 -3.54
N ALA A 78 8.78 20.66 -2.75
CA ALA A 78 9.51 21.48 -1.79
C ALA A 78 10.04 20.68 -0.60
N GLN A 79 9.29 19.66 -0.16
CA GLN A 79 9.67 18.76 0.94
C GLN A 79 10.69 17.68 0.52
N HIS A 80 10.78 17.40 -0.78
CA HIS A 80 11.62 16.34 -1.36
C HIS A 80 12.64 16.88 -2.37
N PRO A 81 13.61 17.72 -1.96
CA PRO A 81 14.62 18.26 -2.87
C PRO A 81 15.48 17.18 -3.54
N GLU A 82 15.53 15.97 -2.94
CA GLU A 82 16.23 14.81 -3.49
C GLU A 82 15.67 14.32 -4.83
N ILE A 83 14.45 14.72 -5.23
CA ILE A 83 13.88 14.37 -6.54
C ILE A 83 14.58 15.11 -7.69
N PHE A 84 15.28 16.19 -7.39
CA PHE A 84 16.02 16.98 -8.36
C PHE A 84 17.50 16.58 -8.41
N SER A 85 18.11 16.77 -9.58
CA SER A 85 19.54 16.64 -9.76
C SER A 85 20.26 17.80 -9.07
N SER A 86 21.32 17.49 -8.30
CA SER A 86 22.09 18.50 -7.55
C SER A 86 23.40 18.91 -8.25
N ARG A 87 23.78 18.25 -9.35
CA ARG A 87 25.11 18.42 -9.97
C ARG A 87 25.05 18.52 -11.49
N GLY A 88 26.08 19.18 -12.05
CA GLY A 88 26.32 19.24 -13.48
C GLY A 88 25.32 20.10 -14.27
N LYS A 89 25.18 19.81 -15.54
CA LYS A 89 24.31 20.57 -16.47
C LYS A 89 22.82 20.38 -16.20
N THR A 90 22.45 19.34 -15.45
CA THR A 90 21.06 19.01 -15.12
C THR A 90 20.67 19.45 -13.70
N ALA A 91 21.50 20.24 -13.03
CA ALA A 91 21.18 20.76 -11.70
C ALA A 91 19.83 21.50 -11.70
N GLY A 92 18.94 21.12 -10.77
CA GLY A 92 17.58 21.67 -10.71
C GLY A 92 16.54 20.96 -11.58
N GLU A 93 16.97 20.05 -12.49
CA GLU A 93 16.02 19.23 -13.24
C GLU A 93 15.60 17.99 -12.44
N LEU A 94 14.40 17.47 -12.72
CA LEU A 94 13.96 16.17 -12.18
C LEU A 94 14.92 15.05 -12.57
N LYS A 95 15.22 14.17 -11.63
CA LYS A 95 15.93 12.92 -11.93
C LYS A 95 15.11 12.02 -12.85
N ALA A 96 15.75 11.03 -13.46
CA ALA A 96 15.16 10.18 -14.50
C ALA A 96 13.87 9.47 -14.03
N GLU A 97 13.82 9.02 -12.79
CA GLU A 97 12.69 8.35 -12.19
C GLU A 97 11.45 9.26 -12.09
N TYR A 98 11.66 10.54 -11.78
CA TYR A 98 10.58 11.53 -11.67
C TYR A 98 10.20 12.13 -13.04
N LYS A 99 11.12 12.18 -14.01
CA LYS A 99 10.78 12.42 -15.43
C LYS A 99 9.87 11.30 -15.95
N GLN A 100 10.13 10.05 -15.54
CA GLN A 100 9.23 8.92 -15.83
C GLN A 100 7.86 9.09 -15.14
N ALA A 101 7.83 9.52 -13.87
CA ALA A 101 6.59 9.82 -13.16
C ALA A 101 5.78 10.93 -13.85
N SER A 102 6.43 12.00 -14.32
CA SER A 102 5.76 13.04 -15.10
C SER A 102 5.15 12.48 -16.40
N ALA A 103 5.87 11.60 -17.11
CA ALA A 103 5.32 10.95 -18.30
C ALA A 103 4.12 10.01 -17.98
N MET A 104 4.09 9.42 -16.77
CA MET A 104 2.94 8.64 -16.31
C MET A 104 1.72 9.54 -16.09
N ILE A 105 1.91 10.70 -15.47
CA ILE A 105 0.88 11.71 -15.26
C ILE A 105 0.35 12.19 -16.61
N ASP A 106 1.23 12.62 -17.51
CA ASP A 106 0.88 13.09 -18.87
C ASP A 106 0.07 12.03 -19.64
N ARG A 107 0.37 10.75 -19.45
CA ARG A 107 -0.39 9.66 -20.08
C ARG A 107 -1.81 9.54 -19.50
N ALA A 108 -1.94 9.64 -18.19
CA ALA A 108 -3.22 9.56 -17.50
C ALA A 108 -4.14 10.74 -17.86
N GLU A 109 -3.61 11.97 -17.88
CA GLU A 109 -4.37 13.18 -18.23
C GLU A 109 -4.97 13.16 -19.63
N LYS A 110 -4.31 12.50 -20.59
CA LYS A 110 -4.80 12.34 -21.95
C LYS A 110 -6.00 11.38 -22.07
N ASP A 111 -6.32 10.66 -21.02
CA ASP A 111 -7.39 9.67 -21.03
C ASP A 111 -8.62 10.16 -20.23
N LYS A 112 -9.69 10.45 -20.93
CA LYS A 112 -10.90 11.00 -20.33
C LYS A 112 -11.56 10.04 -19.33
N VAL A 113 -11.50 8.73 -19.58
CA VAL A 113 -12.09 7.73 -18.68
C VAL A 113 -11.28 7.68 -17.39
N PHE A 114 -9.94 7.60 -17.49
CA PHE A 114 -9.08 7.59 -16.32
C PHE A 114 -9.31 8.83 -15.43
N MET A 115 -9.31 10.02 -16.06
CA MET A 115 -9.54 11.29 -15.35
C MET A 115 -10.94 11.37 -14.72
N GLN A 116 -11.97 10.80 -15.37
CA GLN A 116 -13.32 10.72 -14.80
C GLN A 116 -13.35 9.88 -13.52
N TYR A 117 -12.59 8.78 -13.45
CA TYR A 117 -12.51 7.95 -12.25
C TYR A 117 -11.70 8.62 -11.13
N MET A 118 -10.77 9.51 -11.49
CA MET A 118 -9.98 10.28 -10.54
C MET A 118 -10.59 11.64 -10.17
N ALA A 119 -11.81 11.97 -10.61
CA ALA A 119 -12.41 13.30 -10.43
C ALA A 119 -13.14 13.53 -9.09
N GLY A 120 -13.23 12.53 -8.22
CA GLY A 120 -13.89 12.64 -6.91
C GLY A 120 -13.12 13.45 -5.87
N ASP A 121 -13.71 13.58 -4.67
CA ASP A 121 -13.05 14.15 -3.50
C ASP A 121 -11.80 13.36 -3.17
N LYS A 122 -10.73 14.10 -2.79
CA LYS A 122 -9.40 13.52 -2.59
C LYS A 122 -9.12 13.23 -1.13
N GLN A 123 -8.33 12.17 -0.90
CA GLN A 123 -7.80 11.83 0.42
C GLN A 123 -8.85 11.77 1.52
N VAL A 124 -10.01 11.15 1.18
CA VAL A 124 -11.15 11.05 2.10
C VAL A 124 -10.82 10.08 3.23
N ILE A 125 -10.69 10.61 4.45
CA ILE A 125 -10.41 9.83 5.65
C ILE A 125 -11.74 9.39 6.26
N MET A 126 -11.84 8.08 6.53
CA MET A 126 -12.96 7.51 7.27
C MET A 126 -12.46 6.49 8.28
N THR A 127 -13.24 6.32 9.35
CA THR A 127 -13.01 5.28 10.37
C THR A 127 -14.27 4.45 10.55
N GLY A 128 -14.09 3.24 11.02
CA GLY A 128 -15.18 2.34 11.37
C GLY A 128 -14.65 1.19 12.23
N GLU A 129 -15.42 0.13 12.36
CA GLU A 129 -15.04 -1.02 13.16
C GLU A 129 -15.24 -2.32 12.37
N ILE A 130 -14.29 -3.22 12.46
CA ILE A 130 -14.42 -4.60 11.96
C ILE A 130 -14.15 -5.54 13.13
N ASN A 131 -15.13 -6.36 13.47
CA ASN A 131 -15.12 -7.22 14.69
C ASN A 131 -14.83 -6.44 15.99
N GLY A 132 -15.35 -5.21 16.11
CA GLY A 132 -15.13 -4.33 17.25
C GLY A 132 -13.73 -3.70 17.30
N ILE A 133 -12.91 -3.88 16.28
CA ILE A 133 -11.56 -3.33 16.17
C ILE A 133 -11.60 -2.07 15.31
N PRO A 134 -11.08 -0.93 15.80
CA PRO A 134 -11.06 0.31 15.05
C PRO A 134 -10.21 0.21 13.77
N VAL A 135 -10.79 0.57 12.64
CA VAL A 135 -10.14 0.55 11.33
C VAL A 135 -10.16 1.94 10.73
N LYS A 136 -9.07 2.34 10.10
CA LYS A 136 -8.96 3.59 9.33
C LYS A 136 -8.68 3.34 7.87
N ILE A 137 -9.29 4.16 7.03
CA ILE A 137 -9.05 4.20 5.59
C ILE A 137 -8.79 5.63 5.13
N LYS A 138 -8.06 5.76 4.02
CA LYS A 138 -7.86 7.01 3.31
C LYS A 138 -8.04 6.76 1.81
N ILE A 139 -9.11 7.27 1.24
CA ILE A 139 -9.54 7.02 -0.14
C ILE A 139 -8.90 8.07 -1.05
N ASP A 140 -8.24 7.66 -2.12
CA ASP A 140 -7.57 8.58 -3.05
C ASP A 140 -8.57 9.43 -3.84
N SER A 141 -9.69 8.85 -4.27
CA SER A 141 -10.76 9.58 -4.96
C SER A 141 -12.12 8.93 -4.72
N CYS A 142 -13.12 9.74 -4.32
CA CYS A 142 -14.50 9.28 -4.11
C CYS A 142 -15.49 10.32 -4.63
N ASP A 143 -16.38 9.94 -5.55
CA ASP A 143 -17.41 10.80 -6.11
C ASP A 143 -18.82 10.50 -5.59
N GLY A 144 -18.94 9.69 -4.53
CA GLY A 144 -20.21 9.24 -3.95
C GLY A 144 -20.94 8.19 -4.78
N LYS A 145 -20.38 7.76 -5.91
CA LYS A 145 -20.87 6.67 -6.79
C LYS A 145 -19.87 5.52 -6.87
N ARG A 146 -18.59 5.78 -6.63
CA ARG A 146 -17.49 4.81 -6.64
C ARG A 146 -16.36 5.25 -5.72
N ILE A 147 -15.59 4.28 -5.29
CA ILE A 147 -14.32 4.44 -4.58
C ILE A 147 -13.22 4.12 -5.60
N THR A 148 -12.26 5.01 -5.73
CA THR A 148 -11.13 4.80 -6.66
C THR A 148 -9.81 4.97 -5.91
N ASP A 149 -8.89 4.04 -6.16
CA ASP A 149 -7.57 4.01 -5.59
C ASP A 149 -6.52 4.06 -6.71
N LEU A 150 -5.52 4.92 -6.57
CA LEU A 150 -4.47 5.14 -7.55
C LEU A 150 -3.29 4.21 -7.27
N LYS A 151 -2.80 3.53 -8.30
CA LYS A 151 -1.62 2.66 -8.16
C LYS A 151 -0.60 2.91 -9.25
N THR A 152 0.63 3.19 -8.85
CA THR A 152 1.78 3.14 -9.74
C THR A 152 2.39 1.74 -9.69
N VAL A 153 2.41 1.06 -10.84
CA VAL A 153 2.83 -0.34 -10.93
C VAL A 153 3.98 -0.51 -11.91
N LYS A 154 4.73 -1.60 -11.80
CA LYS A 154 5.80 -1.91 -12.75
C LYS A 154 5.23 -2.14 -14.14
N SER A 155 4.19 -2.97 -14.26
CA SER A 155 3.43 -3.22 -15.48
C SER A 155 1.98 -3.57 -15.17
N VAL A 156 1.04 -3.09 -15.98
CA VAL A 156 -0.40 -3.43 -15.85
C VAL A 156 -0.77 -4.78 -16.48
N THR A 157 0.18 -5.45 -17.12
CA THR A 157 0.00 -6.76 -17.76
C THR A 157 0.84 -7.86 -17.12
N GLU A 158 1.65 -7.52 -16.10
CA GLU A 158 2.48 -8.50 -15.40
C GLU A 158 1.60 -9.46 -14.59
N THR A 159 1.94 -10.74 -14.64
CA THR A 159 1.33 -11.78 -13.84
C THR A 159 2.39 -12.54 -13.07
N PHE A 160 2.05 -12.99 -11.87
CA PHE A 160 2.95 -13.62 -10.92
C PHE A 160 2.51 -15.07 -10.69
N TYR A 161 3.43 -16.00 -10.61
CA TYR A 161 3.11 -17.40 -10.31
C TYR A 161 3.11 -17.61 -8.79
N ALA A 162 1.95 -17.89 -8.24
CA ALA A 162 1.77 -18.23 -6.84
C ALA A 162 1.99 -19.75 -6.67
N LYS A 163 3.16 -20.14 -6.15
CA LYS A 163 3.54 -21.55 -6.00
C LYS A 163 2.55 -22.32 -5.14
N ASP A 164 2.14 -21.73 -4.01
CA ASP A 164 1.25 -22.36 -3.04
C ASP A 164 -0.18 -22.58 -3.59
N LEU A 165 -0.60 -21.74 -4.56
CA LEU A 165 -1.90 -21.82 -5.20
C LEU A 165 -1.85 -22.58 -6.55
N GLY A 166 -0.65 -22.85 -7.07
CA GLY A 166 -0.47 -23.52 -8.36
C GLY A 166 -0.98 -22.73 -9.58
N GLN A 167 -1.16 -21.40 -9.45
CA GLN A 167 -1.77 -20.56 -10.49
C GLN A 167 -1.06 -19.22 -10.67
N ARG A 168 -1.36 -18.54 -11.79
CA ARG A 168 -0.89 -17.17 -12.01
C ARG A 168 -1.94 -16.18 -11.56
N LEU A 169 -1.47 -15.15 -10.84
CA LEU A 169 -2.27 -14.04 -10.35
C LEU A 169 -1.92 -12.75 -11.08
N ASN A 170 -2.87 -11.86 -11.19
CA ASN A 170 -2.63 -10.49 -11.61
C ASN A 170 -2.06 -9.65 -10.45
N PHE A 171 -1.63 -8.42 -10.75
CA PHE A 171 -1.00 -7.57 -9.73
C PHE A 171 -1.96 -7.11 -8.62
N CYS A 172 -3.28 -7.08 -8.87
CA CYS A 172 -4.25 -6.70 -7.83
C CYS A 172 -4.33 -7.78 -6.74
N GLU A 173 -4.42 -9.04 -7.14
CA GLU A 173 -4.41 -10.19 -6.23
C GLU A 173 -3.04 -10.35 -5.57
N TRP A 174 -1.95 -10.20 -6.35
CA TRP A 174 -0.58 -10.38 -5.85
C TRP A 174 -0.23 -9.40 -4.72
N TRP A 175 -0.64 -8.14 -4.83
CA TRP A 175 -0.36 -7.09 -3.85
C TRP A 175 -1.52 -6.82 -2.89
N GLY A 176 -2.61 -7.61 -2.95
CA GLY A 176 -3.77 -7.49 -2.08
C GLY A 176 -4.50 -6.15 -2.22
N TYR A 177 -4.70 -5.66 -3.45
CA TYR A 177 -5.53 -4.49 -3.70
C TYR A 177 -7.02 -4.84 -3.67
N ASP A 178 -7.37 -6.09 -3.91
CA ASP A 178 -8.69 -6.68 -3.67
C ASP A 178 -9.08 -6.60 -2.18
N LEU A 179 -8.16 -6.96 -1.28
CA LEU A 179 -8.33 -6.81 0.16
C LEU A 179 -8.53 -5.34 0.56
N GLN A 180 -7.76 -4.43 -0.05
CA GLN A 180 -7.90 -2.99 0.19
C GLN A 180 -9.30 -2.53 -0.21
N GLY A 181 -9.76 -2.92 -1.40
CA GLY A 181 -11.10 -2.61 -1.88
C GLY A 181 -12.20 -3.12 -0.96
N ALA A 182 -12.05 -4.35 -0.43
CA ALA A 182 -12.98 -4.96 0.50
C ALA A 182 -13.18 -4.14 1.77
N VAL A 183 -12.07 -3.78 2.43
CA VAL A 183 -12.08 -2.98 3.66
C VAL A 183 -12.59 -1.57 3.42
N TYR A 184 -12.13 -0.92 2.33
CA TYR A 184 -12.55 0.45 2.00
C TYR A 184 -14.05 0.53 1.74
N ARG A 185 -14.58 -0.43 0.97
CA ARG A 185 -16.02 -0.53 0.68
C ARG A 185 -16.85 -0.73 1.96
N GLU A 186 -16.39 -1.57 2.89
CA GLU A 186 -17.08 -1.82 4.15
C GLU A 186 -17.06 -0.60 5.07
N ILE A 187 -15.91 0.04 5.29
CA ILE A 187 -15.83 1.24 6.13
C ILE A 187 -16.64 2.39 5.51
N TYR A 188 -16.62 2.55 4.19
CA TYR A 188 -17.47 3.53 3.51
C TYR A 188 -18.97 3.25 3.75
N ARG A 189 -19.38 1.97 3.66
CA ARG A 189 -20.76 1.55 3.94
C ARG A 189 -21.18 1.90 5.38
N GLN A 190 -20.32 1.69 6.36
CA GLN A 190 -20.61 2.03 7.76
C GLN A 190 -20.86 3.52 7.95
N ASN A 191 -20.12 4.39 7.25
CA ASN A 191 -20.23 5.84 7.39
C ASN A 191 -21.41 6.45 6.60
N THR A 192 -21.80 5.82 5.48
CA THR A 192 -22.74 6.45 4.54
C THR A 192 -24.03 5.64 4.29
N GLY A 193 -24.05 4.38 4.71
CA GLY A 193 -25.11 3.41 4.38
C GLY A 193 -25.06 2.90 2.94
N LYS A 194 -24.12 3.34 2.11
CA LYS A 194 -24.00 2.98 0.70
C LYS A 194 -22.89 1.98 0.46
N LEU A 195 -23.15 0.96 -0.34
CA LEU A 195 -22.17 0.00 -0.81
C LEU A 195 -21.72 0.39 -2.23
N LEU A 196 -20.55 1.01 -2.34
CA LEU A 196 -20.04 1.49 -3.62
C LEU A 196 -19.13 0.46 -4.30
N PRO A 197 -19.06 0.45 -5.66
CA PRO A 197 -18.03 -0.31 -6.37
C PRO A 197 -16.64 0.31 -6.11
N PHE A 198 -15.62 -0.55 -6.15
CA PHE A 198 -14.23 -0.17 -5.95
C PHE A 198 -13.41 -0.40 -7.22
N TYR A 199 -12.61 0.61 -7.57
CA TYR A 199 -11.80 0.63 -8.78
C TYR A 199 -10.34 0.94 -8.46
N ILE A 200 -9.43 0.29 -9.20
CA ILE A 200 -8.01 0.61 -9.24
C ILE A 200 -7.72 1.40 -10.51
N CYS A 201 -7.24 2.63 -10.38
CA CYS A 201 -6.64 3.40 -11.45
C CYS A 201 -5.14 3.11 -11.47
N ALA A 202 -4.70 2.25 -12.38
CA ALA A 202 -3.32 1.81 -12.46
C ALA A 202 -2.55 2.53 -13.59
N ILE A 203 -1.33 3.01 -13.28
CA ILE A 203 -0.39 3.59 -14.22
C ILE A 203 0.93 2.82 -14.15
N SER A 204 1.42 2.31 -15.28
CA SER A 204 2.64 1.53 -15.29
C SER A 204 3.91 2.38 -15.50
N LYS A 205 5.02 1.83 -15.01
CA LYS A 205 6.39 2.34 -15.24
C LYS A 205 7.01 1.76 -16.52
N ASP A 206 6.18 1.28 -17.46
CA ASP A 206 6.66 0.67 -18.70
C ASP A 206 7.52 1.64 -19.52
N LYS A 207 8.48 1.07 -20.24
CA LYS A 207 9.37 1.76 -21.19
C LYS A 207 9.30 1.09 -22.55
N THR A 208 9.69 1.80 -23.59
CA THR A 208 9.81 1.21 -24.94
C THR A 208 10.84 0.08 -24.95
N SER A 209 10.59 -0.94 -25.76
CA SER A 209 11.49 -2.09 -25.91
C SER A 209 12.88 -1.75 -26.46
N THR A 210 13.00 -0.63 -27.15
CA THR A 210 14.22 -0.27 -27.92
C THR A 210 15.00 0.91 -27.37
N GLY A 211 14.54 1.61 -26.29
CA GLY A 211 15.19 2.87 -25.96
C GLY A 211 15.08 3.36 -24.53
N ASN A 212 14.60 2.58 -23.60
CA ASN A 212 14.38 3.07 -22.21
C ASN A 212 13.53 4.36 -22.10
N ILE A 213 12.77 4.71 -23.15
CA ILE A 213 11.89 5.87 -23.18
C ILE A 213 10.62 5.52 -22.39
N PRO A 214 10.16 6.38 -21.46
CA PRO A 214 8.91 6.15 -20.75
C PRO A 214 7.74 5.90 -21.71
N HIS A 215 7.05 4.78 -21.52
CA HIS A 215 5.89 4.39 -22.33
C HIS A 215 4.77 3.84 -21.43
N PRO A 216 4.24 4.68 -20.52
CA PRO A 216 3.30 4.22 -19.51
C PRO A 216 2.00 3.74 -20.14
N ARG A 217 1.48 2.64 -19.57
CA ARG A 217 0.14 2.12 -19.84
C ARG A 217 -0.76 2.42 -18.66
N ILE A 218 -2.04 2.57 -18.93
CA ILE A 218 -3.05 2.83 -17.91
C ILE A 218 -4.16 1.78 -17.98
N LYS A 219 -4.78 1.54 -16.84
CA LYS A 219 -5.99 0.72 -16.71
C LYS A 219 -6.88 1.32 -15.63
N VAL A 220 -8.19 1.19 -15.82
CA VAL A 220 -9.19 1.32 -14.77
C VAL A 220 -9.77 -0.07 -14.57
N ILE A 221 -9.65 -0.61 -13.37
CA ILE A 221 -9.94 -2.02 -13.07
C ILE A 221 -10.99 -2.05 -11.97
N GLU A 222 -12.11 -2.68 -12.23
CA GLU A 222 -13.11 -2.97 -11.20
C GLU A 222 -12.71 -4.23 -10.42
N ILE A 223 -12.76 -4.15 -9.10
CA ILE A 223 -12.61 -5.34 -8.26
C ILE A 223 -14.00 -5.95 -8.06
N PRO A 224 -14.21 -7.23 -8.47
CA PRO A 224 -15.52 -7.85 -8.39
C PRO A 224 -16.06 -7.90 -6.95
N PRO A 225 -17.35 -7.62 -6.73
CA PRO A 225 -17.96 -7.66 -5.40
C PRO A 225 -17.74 -8.98 -4.65
N MET A 226 -17.87 -10.11 -5.34
CA MET A 226 -17.68 -11.44 -4.73
C MET A 226 -16.26 -11.63 -4.20
N VAL A 227 -15.24 -11.19 -4.95
CA VAL A 227 -13.84 -11.22 -4.50
C VAL A 227 -13.66 -10.36 -3.25
N MET A 228 -14.25 -9.17 -3.24
CA MET A 228 -14.19 -8.29 -2.06
C MET A 228 -14.90 -8.88 -0.84
N ASP A 229 -16.02 -9.60 -1.03
CA ASP A 229 -16.73 -10.25 0.08
C ASP A 229 -15.89 -11.38 0.71
N GLU A 230 -15.20 -12.17 -0.12
CA GLU A 230 -14.24 -13.19 0.35
C GLU A 230 -13.06 -12.57 1.11
N LYS A 231 -12.49 -11.49 0.56
CA LYS A 231 -11.37 -10.78 1.19
C LYS A 231 -11.75 -10.05 2.48
N LEU A 232 -12.99 -9.57 2.57
CA LEU A 232 -13.50 -9.01 3.83
C LEU A 232 -13.61 -10.09 4.91
N ALA A 233 -14.10 -11.28 4.57
CA ALA A 233 -14.17 -12.41 5.51
C ALA A 233 -12.76 -12.84 5.99
N GLU A 234 -11.77 -12.87 5.08
CA GLU A 234 -10.36 -13.10 5.42
C GLU A 234 -9.84 -12.04 6.41
N PHE A 235 -10.07 -10.76 6.11
CA PHE A 235 -9.67 -9.65 6.97
C PHE A 235 -10.33 -9.75 8.36
N GLN A 236 -11.64 -10.01 8.41
CA GLN A 236 -12.40 -10.19 9.65
C GLN A 236 -11.82 -11.31 10.54
N SER A 237 -11.41 -12.41 9.95
CA SER A 237 -10.85 -13.54 10.68
C SER A 237 -9.49 -13.21 11.30
N ASN A 238 -8.64 -12.50 10.58
CA ASN A 238 -7.25 -12.29 10.97
C ASN A 238 -7.01 -10.98 11.74
N ILE A 239 -7.89 -9.97 11.64
CA ILE A 239 -7.70 -8.68 12.32
C ILE A 239 -7.66 -8.82 13.84
N ILE A 240 -8.35 -9.82 14.41
CA ILE A 240 -8.36 -10.11 15.84
C ILE A 240 -6.95 -10.41 16.35
N LYS A 241 -6.17 -11.20 15.59
CA LYS A 241 -4.78 -11.48 15.94
C LYS A 241 -3.92 -10.22 15.90
N VAL A 242 -4.13 -9.37 14.89
CA VAL A 242 -3.41 -8.08 14.78
C VAL A 242 -3.69 -7.22 16.01
N GLN A 243 -4.93 -7.12 16.46
CA GLN A 243 -5.25 -6.34 17.67
C GLN A 243 -4.59 -6.91 18.92
N ARG A 244 -4.65 -8.23 19.12
CA ARG A 244 -4.01 -8.89 20.27
C ARG A 244 -2.50 -8.70 20.31
N LEU A 245 -1.84 -8.66 19.15
CA LEU A 245 -0.41 -8.28 19.04
C LEU A 245 -0.18 -6.84 19.46
N LYS A 246 -1.02 -5.90 19.01
CA LYS A 246 -0.93 -4.48 19.37
C LYS A 246 -1.18 -4.24 20.85
N ASP A 247 -2.06 -5.00 21.46
CA ASP A 247 -2.39 -4.94 22.90
C ASP A 247 -1.33 -5.64 23.77
N GLY A 248 -0.37 -6.33 23.14
CA GLY A 248 0.67 -7.08 23.88
C GLY A 248 0.15 -8.34 24.56
N GLU A 249 -1.01 -8.87 24.14
CA GLU A 249 -1.59 -10.11 24.68
C GLU A 249 -0.86 -11.35 24.17
N ILE A 250 -0.25 -11.26 23.00
CA ILE A 250 0.53 -12.33 22.38
C ILE A 250 1.84 -11.76 21.84
N GLU A 251 2.89 -12.59 21.88
CA GLU A 251 4.21 -12.22 21.35
C GLU A 251 4.22 -12.30 19.82
N PRO A 252 4.84 -11.31 19.14
CA PRO A 252 4.93 -11.31 17.69
C PRO A 252 5.93 -12.34 17.18
N LEU A 253 5.49 -13.15 16.22
CA LEU A 253 6.33 -14.15 15.58
C LEU A 253 7.28 -13.50 14.57
N ARG A 254 8.49 -14.02 14.53
CA ARG A 254 9.52 -13.68 13.54
C ARG A 254 9.30 -14.53 12.29
N CYS A 255 9.47 -13.95 11.11
CA CYS A 255 9.38 -14.71 9.86
C CYS A 255 10.70 -15.39 9.46
N GLU A 256 11.81 -15.04 10.11
CA GLU A 256 13.19 -15.53 9.94
C GLU A 256 13.80 -15.35 8.53
N VAL A 257 13.12 -14.58 7.65
CA VAL A 257 13.60 -14.37 6.25
C VAL A 257 13.62 -12.91 5.81
N CYS A 258 13.03 -11.98 6.56
CA CYS A 258 13.08 -10.55 6.21
C CYS A 258 14.34 -9.88 6.79
N ASP A 259 14.73 -8.74 6.23
CA ASP A 259 15.91 -7.99 6.65
C ASP A 259 15.89 -7.69 8.16
N TYR A 260 14.73 -7.28 8.70
CA TYR A 260 14.58 -7.04 10.15
C TYR A 260 14.90 -8.28 10.99
N CYS A 261 14.42 -9.47 10.58
CA CYS A 261 14.74 -10.69 11.28
C CYS A 261 16.25 -11.02 11.18
N ALA A 262 16.84 -10.85 10.00
CA ALA A 262 18.27 -11.06 9.83
C ALA A 262 19.13 -10.08 10.68
N ASP A 263 18.77 -8.79 10.68
CA ASP A 263 19.50 -7.74 11.40
C ASP A 263 19.36 -7.85 12.93
N THR A 264 18.29 -8.47 13.40
CA THR A 264 17.99 -8.62 14.85
C THR A 264 18.11 -10.05 15.34
N GLU A 265 18.75 -10.93 14.57
CA GLU A 265 19.03 -12.30 14.99
C GLU A 265 19.99 -12.33 16.19
N VAL A 266 19.64 -13.10 17.19
CA VAL A 266 20.50 -13.37 18.34
C VAL A 266 20.80 -14.86 18.36
N LEU A 267 22.09 -15.19 18.26
CA LEU A 267 22.51 -16.60 18.26
C LEU A 267 22.51 -17.16 19.69
N ASP A 268 21.83 -18.27 19.88
CA ASP A 268 21.85 -19.01 21.15
C ASP A 268 23.06 -19.97 21.27
N GLY A 269 23.78 -20.19 20.17
CA GLY A 269 24.95 -21.06 20.11
C GLY A 269 25.26 -21.57 18.71
N PRO A 270 26.26 -22.45 18.57
CA PRO A 270 26.56 -23.04 17.27
C PRO A 270 25.48 -24.06 16.89
N ILE A 271 25.10 -24.07 15.62
CA ILE A 271 24.18 -25.07 15.04
C ILE A 271 25.00 -26.15 14.28
N SER A 272 24.42 -27.35 14.14
CA SER A 272 24.97 -28.37 13.26
C SER A 272 24.80 -27.99 11.79
N MET A 273 25.77 -28.39 10.94
CA MET A 273 25.67 -28.19 9.48
C MET A 273 24.36 -28.77 8.89
N ASP A 274 23.85 -29.85 9.46
CA ASP A 274 22.60 -30.48 9.01
C ASP A 274 21.37 -29.57 9.21
N MET A 275 21.41 -28.65 10.20
CA MET A 275 20.35 -27.68 10.46
C MET A 275 20.34 -26.51 9.45
N LEU A 276 21.39 -26.36 8.62
CA LEU A 276 21.41 -25.38 7.53
C LEU A 276 20.58 -25.82 6.32
N MET A 277 20.23 -27.09 6.25
CA MET A 277 19.32 -27.64 5.27
C MET A 277 17.90 -27.39 5.78
N GLY A 278 17.44 -26.12 5.72
CA GLY A 278 16.09 -25.75 6.12
C GLY A 278 15.04 -26.65 5.45
N GLU A 279 14.01 -27.01 6.16
CA GLU A 279 12.86 -27.70 5.60
C GLU A 279 12.33 -26.86 4.42
N ILE A 280 12.41 -27.47 3.20
CA ILE A 280 11.99 -26.88 1.93
C ILE A 280 10.48 -26.93 1.84
#